data_6300521a4946e3c0503563b31e2cc60f
#
_entry.id   6300521a4946e3c0503563b31e2cc60f
#
_cell.length_a   1.000
_cell.length_b   1.000
_cell.length_c   1.000
_cell.angle_alpha   90.00
_cell.angle_beta   90.00
_cell.angle_gamma   90.00
#
_symmetry.space_group_name_H-M   'P 1'
#
loop_
_entity.id
_entity.type
_entity.pdbx_description
1 polymer ?
#
loop_
_entity_poly.entity_id
_entity_poly.type
_entity_poly.pdbx_seq_one_letter_code
_entity_poly.pdbx_strand_id
1 'polypeptide(L)'
;MFSTDFLDLPPLQSASGTITLPGSKSISNRVLLLSALCQGTTVVHDLLDSDDTRIMLAALRQLGCGVQEAGTTVTITGLGGQLQNAAPIEFFMGNAGTAMRPLTAALAVMGGNFTLKGVARMHERPIGDLVDALRLLGCHIEYLGNDGFPPLRIGKPTLKLDQPIQVRGD
;
A
#
# COMPACT_ATOMS: atom_id res chain seq x y z
N MET A 1 4.13 12.42 28.07
CA MET A 1 2.70 12.07 28.14
C MET A 1 1.98 13.34 28.54
N PHE A 2 1.14 13.90 27.69
CA PHE A 2 0.38 15.12 28.03
C PHE A 2 -0.67 14.75 29.06
N SER A 3 -0.72 15.46 30.17
CA SER A 3 -1.65 15.22 31.29
C SER A 3 -2.89 16.12 31.25
N THR A 4 -3.07 16.87 30.17
CA THR A 4 -4.18 17.81 29.98
C THR A 4 -5.12 17.33 28.90
N ASP A 5 -6.42 17.35 29.16
CA ASP A 5 -7.47 16.94 28.21
C ASP A 5 -7.65 17.93 27.05
N PHE A 6 -7.07 19.11 27.13
CA PHE A 6 -7.11 20.15 26.11
C PHE A 6 -5.81 20.96 26.08
N LEU A 7 -5.51 21.54 24.94
CA LEU A 7 -4.41 22.49 24.72
C LEU A 7 -5.02 23.85 24.40
N ASP A 8 -4.78 24.82 25.27
CA ASP A 8 -5.21 26.19 25.07
C ASP A 8 -4.16 26.95 24.25
N LEU A 9 -4.49 27.36 23.03
CA LEU A 9 -3.59 28.06 22.13
C LEU A 9 -4.00 29.53 22.05
N PRO A 10 -3.14 30.47 22.47
CA PRO A 10 -3.41 31.89 22.31
C PRO A 10 -3.50 32.25 20.83
N PRO A 11 -4.33 33.25 20.44
CA PRO A 11 -4.42 33.67 19.06
C PRO A 11 -3.07 34.25 18.58
N LEU A 12 -2.59 33.71 17.44
CA LEU A 12 -1.39 34.25 16.80
C LEU A 12 -1.76 35.49 15.98
N GLN A 13 -1.00 36.59 16.20
CA GLN A 13 -1.19 37.82 15.42
C GLN A 13 -0.32 37.87 14.16
N SER A 14 0.76 37.08 14.11
CA SER A 14 1.63 36.96 12.95
C SER A 14 2.41 35.64 13.00
N ALA A 15 2.77 35.13 11.82
CA ALA A 15 3.69 34.02 11.67
C ALA A 15 4.65 34.34 10.51
N SER A 16 5.94 34.09 10.72
CA SER A 16 6.97 34.24 9.68
C SER A 16 8.01 33.15 9.83
N GLY A 17 8.61 32.72 8.72
CA GLY A 17 9.65 31.70 8.69
C GLY A 17 9.52 30.80 7.47
N THR A 18 10.50 29.91 7.31
CA THR A 18 10.52 28.87 6.26
C THR A 18 10.37 27.52 6.89
N ILE A 19 9.45 26.72 6.36
CA ILE A 19 9.23 25.33 6.81
C ILE A 19 9.56 24.40 5.65
N THR A 20 10.41 23.40 5.90
CA THR A 20 10.61 22.29 4.98
C THR A 20 9.60 21.21 5.33
N LEU A 21 8.68 20.91 4.40
CA LEU A 21 7.68 19.87 4.61
C LEU A 21 8.31 18.49 4.43
N PRO A 22 7.89 17.49 5.25
CA PRO A 22 8.27 16.12 5.02
C PRO A 22 7.62 15.58 3.74
N GLY A 23 8.16 14.49 3.20
CA GLY A 23 7.57 13.79 2.05
C GLY A 23 6.12 13.36 2.29
N SER A 24 5.36 13.23 1.22
CA SER A 24 3.96 12.76 1.30
C SER A 24 3.90 11.23 1.45
N LYS A 25 3.23 10.74 2.50
CA LYS A 25 2.99 9.31 2.73
C LYS A 25 2.36 8.62 1.51
N SER A 26 1.32 9.23 0.97
CA SER A 26 0.58 8.68 -0.18
C SER A 26 1.39 8.64 -1.47
N ILE A 27 2.21 9.67 -1.72
CA ILE A 27 3.10 9.71 -2.89
C ILE A 27 4.21 8.67 -2.69
N SER A 28 4.85 8.64 -1.52
CA SER A 28 5.90 7.67 -1.20
C SER A 28 5.45 6.22 -1.46
N ASN A 29 4.31 5.80 -0.92
CA ASN A 29 3.84 4.43 -1.13
C ASN A 29 3.51 4.11 -2.59
N ARG A 30 2.97 5.08 -3.36
CA ARG A 30 2.72 4.87 -4.80
C ARG A 30 4.01 4.76 -5.59
N VAL A 31 4.99 5.62 -5.34
CA VAL A 31 6.29 5.58 -6.02
C VAL A 31 7.01 4.28 -5.70
N LEU A 32 7.03 3.84 -4.44
CA LEU A 32 7.60 2.55 -4.05
C LEU A 32 6.98 1.38 -4.82
N LEU A 33 5.64 1.32 -4.86
CA LEU A 33 4.94 0.25 -5.57
C LEU A 33 5.20 0.29 -7.07
N LEU A 34 5.14 1.47 -7.70
CA LEU A 34 5.42 1.62 -9.14
C LEU A 34 6.86 1.21 -9.46
N SER A 35 7.84 1.60 -8.63
CA SER A 35 9.22 1.17 -8.77
C SER A 35 9.38 -0.35 -8.71
N ALA A 36 8.61 -1.01 -7.83
CA ALA A 36 8.60 -2.46 -7.72
C ALA A 36 8.01 -3.16 -8.95
N LEU A 37 7.02 -2.54 -9.60
CA LEU A 37 6.39 -3.07 -10.81
C LEU A 37 7.21 -2.81 -12.08
N CYS A 38 8.11 -1.82 -12.08
CA CYS A 38 8.97 -1.50 -13.20
C CYS A 38 10.06 -2.57 -13.39
N GLN A 39 10.61 -2.63 -14.60
CA GLN A 39 11.84 -3.37 -14.89
C GLN A 39 13.05 -2.47 -14.62
N GLY A 40 14.11 -3.03 -14.00
CA GLY A 40 15.33 -2.30 -13.70
C GLY A 40 15.33 -1.63 -12.33
N THR A 41 16.16 -0.60 -12.19
CA THR A 41 16.42 0.05 -10.89
C THR A 41 15.91 1.48 -10.87
N THR A 42 15.20 1.84 -9.82
CA THR A 42 14.68 3.18 -9.54
C THR A 42 15.29 3.71 -8.25
N VAL A 43 15.78 4.95 -8.28
CA VAL A 43 16.25 5.66 -7.09
C VAL A 43 15.18 6.67 -6.66
N VAL A 44 14.71 6.54 -5.43
CA VAL A 44 13.70 7.43 -4.82
C VAL A 44 14.41 8.27 -3.78
N HIS A 45 14.39 9.60 -3.96
CA HIS A 45 14.95 10.56 -3.00
C HIS A 45 13.85 11.10 -2.09
N ASP A 46 14.23 11.55 -0.91
CA ASP A 46 13.35 12.18 0.09
C ASP A 46 12.10 11.36 0.43
N LEU A 47 12.29 10.03 0.48
CA LEU A 47 11.21 9.13 0.90
C LEU A 47 10.79 9.49 2.34
N LEU A 48 9.48 9.65 2.55
CA LEU A 48 8.96 9.83 3.90
C LEU A 48 9.24 8.58 4.75
N ASP A 49 9.91 8.75 5.88
CA ASP A 49 10.02 7.70 6.88
C ASP A 49 8.75 7.69 7.75
N SER A 50 7.95 6.66 7.60
CA SER A 50 6.72 6.44 8.35
C SER A 50 6.41 4.95 8.45
N ASP A 51 5.54 4.56 9.38
CA ASP A 51 5.11 3.16 9.52
C ASP A 51 4.54 2.61 8.21
N ASP A 52 3.76 3.40 7.48
CA ASP A 52 3.16 2.97 6.20
C ASP A 52 4.23 2.68 5.13
N THR A 53 5.28 3.52 5.03
CA THR A 53 6.35 3.33 4.05
C THR A 53 7.27 2.17 4.43
N ARG A 54 7.56 1.98 5.71
CA ARG A 54 8.31 0.83 6.22
C ARG A 54 7.58 -0.49 5.94
N ILE A 55 6.25 -0.50 6.13
CA ILE A 55 5.40 -1.66 5.80
C ILE A 55 5.44 -1.95 4.30
N MET A 56 5.34 -0.93 3.44
CA MET A 56 5.45 -1.11 2.00
C MET A 56 6.83 -1.68 1.61
N LEU A 57 7.93 -1.12 2.11
CA LEU A 57 9.29 -1.62 1.85
C LEU A 57 9.45 -3.09 2.28
N ALA A 58 8.90 -3.47 3.45
CA ALA A 58 8.90 -4.86 3.90
C ALA A 58 8.12 -5.77 2.94
N ALA A 59 6.96 -5.33 2.48
CA ALA A 59 6.15 -6.08 1.51
C ALA A 59 6.89 -6.25 0.16
N LEU A 60 7.56 -5.21 -0.34
CA LEU A 60 8.33 -5.29 -1.57
C LEU A 60 9.51 -6.27 -1.47
N ARG A 61 10.19 -6.31 -0.32
CA ARG A 61 11.24 -7.32 -0.06
C ARG A 61 10.68 -8.75 -0.08
N GLN A 62 9.52 -8.96 0.53
CA GLN A 62 8.84 -10.27 0.52
C GLN A 62 8.42 -10.69 -0.90
N LEU A 63 8.10 -9.74 -1.78
CA LEU A 63 7.82 -9.98 -3.20
C LEU A 63 9.07 -10.34 -4.01
N GLY A 64 10.27 -10.12 -3.47
CA GLY A 64 11.54 -10.40 -4.13
C GLY A 64 12.19 -9.18 -4.79
N CYS A 65 11.68 -7.97 -4.54
CA CYS A 65 12.36 -6.75 -4.99
C CYS A 65 13.69 -6.54 -4.27
N GLY A 66 14.70 -6.09 -4.98
CA GLY A 66 15.91 -5.55 -4.37
C GLY A 66 15.58 -4.19 -3.73
N VAL A 67 15.82 -4.03 -2.42
CA VAL A 67 15.57 -2.77 -1.70
C VAL A 67 16.79 -2.41 -0.88
N GLN A 68 17.41 -1.29 -1.22
CA GLN A 68 18.56 -0.71 -0.51
C GLN A 68 18.17 0.67 0.03
N GLU A 69 18.41 0.89 1.30
CA GLU A 69 18.11 2.15 1.99
C GLU A 69 19.40 2.87 2.39
N ALA A 70 19.47 4.17 2.11
CA ALA A 70 20.56 5.06 2.49
C ALA A 70 19.95 6.40 2.97
N GLY A 71 19.67 6.50 4.27
CA GLY A 71 18.92 7.62 4.84
C GLY A 71 17.53 7.71 4.25
N THR A 72 17.19 8.87 3.66
CA THR A 72 15.89 9.09 2.98
C THR A 72 15.89 8.67 1.52
N THR A 73 17.04 8.18 1.00
CA THR A 73 17.14 7.67 -0.37
C THR A 73 16.95 6.16 -0.38
N VAL A 74 16.08 5.67 -1.23
CA VAL A 74 15.81 4.24 -1.39
C VAL A 74 16.00 3.84 -2.85
N THR A 75 16.78 2.78 -3.06
CA THR A 75 17.00 2.18 -4.38
C THR A 75 16.22 0.88 -4.48
N ILE A 76 15.35 0.77 -5.49
CA ILE A 76 14.49 -0.39 -5.70
C ILE A 76 14.83 -1.03 -7.05
N THR A 77 15.17 -2.31 -7.03
CA THR A 77 15.22 -3.14 -8.24
C THR A 77 13.90 -3.86 -8.38
N GLY A 78 13.14 -3.48 -9.40
CA GLY A 78 11.77 -3.94 -9.61
C GLY A 78 11.69 -5.30 -10.31
N LEU A 79 10.49 -5.87 -10.34
CA LEU A 79 10.21 -7.22 -10.84
C LEU A 79 9.81 -7.25 -12.33
N GLY A 80 9.58 -6.09 -12.95
CA GLY A 80 9.08 -6.01 -14.33
C GLY A 80 7.69 -6.63 -14.50
N GLY A 81 6.86 -6.60 -13.46
CA GLY A 81 5.52 -7.19 -13.46
C GLY A 81 5.48 -8.72 -13.33
N GLN A 82 6.60 -9.38 -13.11
CA GLN A 82 6.68 -10.83 -12.97
C GLN A 82 6.99 -11.23 -11.52
N LEU A 83 6.11 -12.05 -10.94
CA LEU A 83 6.38 -12.68 -9.65
C LEU A 83 7.16 -13.96 -9.86
N GLN A 84 8.33 -14.04 -9.25
CA GLN A 84 9.21 -15.21 -9.37
C GLN A 84 8.85 -16.34 -8.39
N ASN A 85 7.99 -16.08 -7.41
CA ASN A 85 7.69 -17.03 -6.36
C ASN A 85 6.23 -17.51 -6.44
N ALA A 86 6.07 -18.83 -6.57
CA ALA A 86 4.75 -19.48 -6.54
C ALA A 86 4.28 -19.85 -5.13
N ALA A 87 5.13 -19.70 -4.11
CA ALA A 87 4.79 -20.02 -2.73
C ALA A 87 3.79 -18.98 -2.16
N PRO A 88 2.90 -19.39 -1.24
CA PRO A 88 2.01 -18.48 -0.54
C PRO A 88 2.81 -17.43 0.24
N ILE A 89 2.42 -16.15 0.12
CA ILE A 89 3.02 -15.05 0.88
C ILE A 89 1.95 -14.39 1.74
N GLU A 90 2.28 -14.19 3.01
CA GLU A 90 1.44 -13.45 3.93
C GLU A 90 2.06 -12.07 4.20
N PHE A 91 1.29 -11.01 3.92
CA PHE A 91 1.68 -9.63 4.16
C PHE A 91 1.00 -9.11 5.42
N PHE A 92 1.80 -8.65 6.37
CA PHE A 92 1.29 -7.92 7.54
C PHE A 92 1.33 -6.42 7.26
N MET A 93 0.18 -5.84 7.03
CA MET A 93 0.03 -4.45 6.60
C MET A 93 -0.15 -3.46 7.76
N GLY A 94 -0.05 -3.91 9.02
CA GLY A 94 -0.23 -3.06 10.19
C GLY A 94 -1.53 -2.26 10.13
N ASN A 95 -1.43 -0.92 10.20
CA ASN A 95 -2.53 0.01 9.95
C ASN A 95 -2.28 0.91 8.72
N ALA A 96 -1.41 0.47 7.80
CA ALA A 96 -0.94 1.21 6.64
C ALA A 96 -1.97 1.23 5.49
N GLY A 97 -3.03 2.00 5.62
CA GLY A 97 -4.09 2.08 4.60
C GLY A 97 -3.60 2.60 3.24
N THR A 98 -2.57 3.47 3.22
CA THR A 98 -1.97 3.98 1.98
C THR A 98 -1.10 2.94 1.27
N ALA A 99 -0.71 1.86 1.94
CA ALA A 99 -0.03 0.71 1.36
C ALA A 99 -1.01 -0.42 1.01
N MET A 100 -1.98 -0.72 1.89
CA MET A 100 -2.92 -1.84 1.77
C MET A 100 -3.68 -1.83 0.44
N ARG A 101 -4.35 -0.74 0.11
CA ARG A 101 -5.21 -0.66 -1.08
C ARG A 101 -4.42 -0.78 -2.41
N PRO A 102 -3.35 0.02 -2.64
CA PRO A 102 -2.57 -0.11 -3.88
C PRO A 102 -1.90 -1.47 -4.03
N LEU A 103 -1.39 -2.04 -2.93
CA LEU A 103 -0.78 -3.37 -2.96
C LEU A 103 -1.81 -4.45 -3.28
N THR A 104 -3.01 -4.39 -2.69
CA THR A 104 -4.12 -5.31 -3.03
C THR A 104 -4.42 -5.27 -4.52
N ALA A 105 -4.53 -4.09 -5.13
CA ALA A 105 -4.81 -3.96 -6.56
C ALA A 105 -3.69 -4.56 -7.43
N ALA A 106 -2.42 -4.26 -7.12
CA ALA A 106 -1.29 -4.78 -7.85
C ALA A 106 -1.21 -6.32 -7.76
N LEU A 107 -1.29 -6.87 -6.56
CA LEU A 107 -1.23 -8.32 -6.33
C LEU A 107 -2.40 -9.07 -6.98
N ALA A 108 -3.60 -8.48 -6.96
CA ALA A 108 -4.78 -9.07 -7.59
C ALA A 108 -4.64 -9.21 -9.10
N VAL A 109 -4.04 -8.21 -9.76
CA VAL A 109 -3.80 -8.24 -11.21
C VAL A 109 -2.61 -9.11 -11.58
N MET A 110 -1.51 -9.04 -10.82
CA MET A 110 -0.32 -9.86 -11.06
C MET A 110 -0.59 -11.35 -10.84
N GLY A 111 -1.47 -11.65 -9.91
CA GLY A 111 -1.82 -13.01 -9.54
C GLY A 111 -0.78 -13.69 -8.67
N GLY A 112 -1.23 -14.69 -7.93
CA GLY A 112 -0.40 -15.44 -7.01
C GLY A 112 -1.24 -16.11 -5.92
N ASN A 113 -0.64 -16.34 -4.78
CA ASN A 113 -1.33 -16.83 -3.58
C ASN A 113 -0.90 -15.94 -2.41
N PHE A 114 -1.71 -14.93 -2.11
CA PHE A 114 -1.37 -13.92 -1.13
C PHE A 114 -2.43 -13.82 -0.05
N THR A 115 -1.99 -13.57 1.17
CA THR A 115 -2.85 -13.16 2.28
C THR A 115 -2.42 -11.79 2.77
N LEU A 116 -3.35 -10.85 2.83
CA LEU A 116 -3.11 -9.51 3.38
C LEU A 116 -3.89 -9.36 4.68
N LYS A 117 -3.19 -9.10 5.76
CA LYS A 117 -3.77 -8.87 7.09
C LYS A 117 -3.15 -7.64 7.76
N GLY A 118 -3.75 -7.16 8.81
CA GLY A 118 -3.22 -6.05 9.60
C GLY A 118 -3.57 -6.17 11.07
N VAL A 119 -3.43 -5.06 11.80
CA VAL A 119 -3.94 -4.95 13.18
C VAL A 119 -5.47 -4.88 13.18
N ALA A 120 -6.09 -5.05 14.35
CA ALA A 120 -7.57 -5.01 14.49
C ALA A 120 -8.18 -3.78 13.79
N ARG A 121 -7.58 -2.61 13.96
CA ARG A 121 -8.04 -1.37 13.31
C ARG A 121 -8.03 -1.43 11.77
N MET A 122 -7.11 -2.18 11.15
CA MET A 122 -7.10 -2.39 9.71
C MET A 122 -8.33 -3.19 9.26
N HIS A 123 -8.77 -4.14 10.07
CA HIS A 123 -9.93 -4.98 9.77
C HIS A 123 -11.27 -4.25 9.91
N GLU A 124 -11.27 -3.02 10.40
CA GLU A 124 -12.44 -2.11 10.46
C GLU A 124 -12.46 -1.10 9.31
N ARG A 125 -11.45 -1.10 8.45
CA ARG A 125 -11.34 -0.14 7.33
C ARG A 125 -11.93 -0.73 6.05
N PRO A 126 -12.98 -0.11 5.49
CA PRO A 126 -13.65 -0.67 4.32
C PRO A 126 -12.72 -0.72 3.09
N ILE A 127 -12.77 -1.83 2.37
CA ILE A 127 -12.05 -2.05 1.11
C ILE A 127 -12.96 -2.64 0.02
N GLY A 128 -14.25 -2.78 0.31
CA GLY A 128 -15.23 -3.44 -0.54
C GLY A 128 -15.29 -2.89 -1.95
N ASP A 129 -15.41 -1.59 -2.13
CA ASP A 129 -15.52 -0.96 -3.46
C ASP A 129 -14.34 -1.32 -4.37
N LEU A 130 -13.12 -1.37 -3.82
CA LEU A 130 -11.94 -1.81 -4.56
C LEU A 130 -12.01 -3.30 -4.91
N VAL A 131 -12.39 -4.14 -3.95
CA VAL A 131 -12.48 -5.60 -4.16
C VAL A 131 -13.54 -5.93 -5.19
N ASP A 132 -14.69 -5.27 -5.15
CA ASP A 132 -15.77 -5.48 -6.10
C ASP A 132 -15.33 -5.09 -7.52
N ALA A 133 -14.68 -3.95 -7.69
CA ALA A 133 -14.12 -3.55 -8.98
C ALA A 133 -13.07 -4.55 -9.50
N LEU A 134 -12.19 -5.04 -8.64
CA LEU A 134 -11.19 -6.06 -9.00
C LEU A 134 -11.84 -7.40 -9.35
N ARG A 135 -12.90 -7.81 -8.66
CA ARG A 135 -13.67 -9.02 -8.98
C ARG A 135 -14.35 -8.90 -10.36
N LEU A 136 -14.91 -7.72 -10.71
CA LEU A 136 -15.43 -7.46 -12.04
C LEU A 136 -14.33 -7.58 -13.11
N LEU A 137 -13.11 -7.19 -12.80
CA LEU A 137 -11.93 -7.37 -13.66
C LEU A 137 -11.52 -8.84 -13.82
N GLY A 138 -12.07 -9.75 -13.01
CA GLY A 138 -11.74 -11.18 -13.03
C GLY A 138 -10.66 -11.58 -12.02
N CYS A 139 -10.38 -10.74 -11.04
CA CYS A 139 -9.50 -11.08 -9.94
C CYS A 139 -10.21 -11.96 -8.91
N HIS A 140 -9.48 -12.93 -8.35
CA HIS A 140 -9.99 -13.80 -7.29
C HIS A 140 -9.56 -13.25 -5.94
N ILE A 141 -10.52 -12.68 -5.19
CA ILE A 141 -10.29 -12.13 -3.85
C ILE A 141 -11.37 -12.66 -2.91
N GLU A 142 -10.96 -13.19 -1.77
CA GLU A 142 -11.81 -13.66 -0.70
C GLU A 142 -11.62 -12.80 0.55
N TYR A 143 -12.72 -12.53 1.26
CA TYR A 143 -12.66 -12.00 2.61
C TYR A 143 -12.45 -13.14 3.59
N LEU A 144 -11.48 -13.03 4.49
CA LEU A 144 -11.21 -14.05 5.52
C LEU A 144 -11.91 -13.74 6.86
N GLY A 145 -12.63 -12.63 6.92
CA GLY A 145 -13.42 -12.16 8.05
C GLY A 145 -14.73 -11.58 7.56
N ASN A 146 -15.03 -10.34 7.94
CA ASN A 146 -16.24 -9.65 7.53
C ASN A 146 -16.19 -9.22 6.06
N ASP A 147 -17.28 -9.38 5.34
CA ASP A 147 -17.39 -8.92 3.95
C ASP A 147 -17.17 -7.41 3.85
N GLY A 148 -16.39 -7.00 2.86
CA GLY A 148 -16.02 -5.60 2.64
C GLY A 148 -14.79 -5.13 3.43
N PHE A 149 -14.18 -6.01 4.25
CA PHE A 149 -13.06 -5.66 5.12
C PHE A 149 -11.92 -6.67 5.06
N PRO A 150 -10.65 -6.23 5.30
CA PRO A 150 -9.56 -7.17 5.52
C PRO A 150 -9.84 -8.09 6.73
N PRO A 151 -9.18 -9.27 6.83
CA PRO A 151 -8.11 -9.78 5.98
C PRO A 151 -8.60 -10.31 4.64
N LEU A 152 -7.70 -10.28 3.63
CA LEU A 152 -8.00 -10.72 2.28
C LEU A 152 -7.11 -11.90 1.87
N ARG A 153 -7.68 -12.81 1.08
CA ARG A 153 -6.91 -13.80 0.30
C ARG A 153 -7.03 -13.44 -1.17
N ILE A 154 -5.91 -13.42 -1.88
CA ILE A 154 -5.82 -13.12 -3.30
C ILE A 154 -5.30 -14.35 -4.03
N GLY A 155 -6.05 -14.81 -5.01
CA GLY A 155 -5.71 -15.93 -5.87
C GLY A 155 -5.28 -15.50 -7.26
N LYS A 156 -5.07 -16.49 -8.14
CA LYS A 156 -4.71 -16.24 -9.54
C LYS A 156 -5.91 -15.66 -10.31
N PRO A 157 -5.76 -14.51 -11.00
CA PRO A 157 -6.86 -13.90 -11.74
C PRO A 157 -7.16 -14.61 -13.06
N THR A 158 -8.38 -14.41 -13.53
CA THR A 158 -8.81 -14.67 -14.93
C THR A 158 -9.31 -13.35 -15.50
N LEU A 159 -8.36 -12.51 -15.95
CA LEU A 159 -8.65 -11.13 -16.31
C LEU A 159 -9.61 -11.03 -17.50
N LYS A 160 -10.56 -10.10 -17.38
CA LYS A 160 -11.54 -9.71 -18.40
C LYS A 160 -11.27 -8.26 -18.77
N LEU A 161 -10.68 -8.03 -19.94
CA LEU A 161 -10.23 -6.70 -20.39
C LEU A 161 -11.09 -6.12 -21.51
N ASP A 162 -12.19 -6.77 -21.82
CA ASP A 162 -13.09 -6.46 -22.95
C ASP A 162 -14.21 -5.48 -22.61
N GLN A 163 -14.37 -5.15 -21.30
CA GLN A 163 -15.44 -4.27 -20.83
C GLN A 163 -14.92 -3.21 -19.84
N PRO A 164 -15.47 -1.99 -19.89
CA PRO A 164 -15.16 -0.97 -18.89
C PRO A 164 -15.70 -1.38 -17.51
N ILE A 165 -14.93 -1.07 -16.47
CA ILE A 165 -15.32 -1.32 -15.08
C ILE A 165 -15.71 0.00 -14.45
N GLN A 166 -16.90 0.03 -13.83
CA GLN A 166 -17.34 1.15 -13.01
C GLN A 166 -16.86 0.98 -11.57
N VAL A 167 -16.19 1.99 -11.06
CA VAL A 167 -15.77 2.07 -9.66
C VAL A 167 -16.58 3.14 -8.96
N ARG A 168 -17.17 2.82 -7.82
CA ARG A 168 -17.84 3.83 -6.98
C ARG A 168 -16.82 4.85 -6.51
N GLY A 169 -17.16 6.13 -6.62
CA GLY A 169 -16.29 7.25 -6.27
C GLY A 169 -16.93 8.23 -5.28
N ASP A 170 -17.81 7.72 -4.41
CA ASP A 170 -18.56 8.52 -3.41
C ASP A 170 -17.67 8.87 -2.21
#